data_a57a5288b6369cbd9761c1c12e981bd6
#
_entry.id   a57a5288b6369cbd9761c1c12e981bd6
#
_cell.length_a   1.000
_cell.length_b   1.000
_cell.length_c   1.000
_cell.angle_alpha   90.00
_cell.angle_beta   90.00
_cell.angle_gamma   90.00
#
_symmetry.space_group_name_H-M   'P 1'
#
loop_
_entity.id
_entity.type
_entity.pdbx_description
1 polymer ?
#
loop_
_entity_poly.entity_id
_entity_poly.type
_entity_poly.pdbx_seq_one_letter_code
_entity_poly.pdbx_strand_id
1 'polypeptide(L)'
;VIARATNATIESKNFAWQELNIPFKYENKNTPKGMLVTISTNAEAGKASSDKKNLDVIYVDDIAMIYNSGLKSAQYKNTNLSFADNKAAIEIEGKANEADFSIASDGEGAYISKVLKTNEGETGKSTLYITITSNDLQKSNCFEVAITDKTATGIFNIKSDSNATSSTLYNLAGQQVSNSYKGIIIKNGKKYINK
;
A
#
# COMPACT_ATOMS: atom_id res chain seq x y z
N VAL A 1 -19.64 -23.02 -9.18
CA VAL A 1 -19.86 -21.60 -8.87
C VAL A 1 -18.63 -21.12 -8.11
N ILE A 2 -18.02 -20.04 -8.57
CA ILE A 2 -16.83 -19.46 -7.95
C ILE A 2 -17.22 -18.29 -7.04
N ALA A 3 -18.26 -17.57 -7.43
CA ALA A 3 -18.84 -16.48 -6.65
C ALA A 3 -20.34 -16.38 -6.93
N ARG A 4 -21.09 -15.89 -6.00
CA ARG A 4 -22.51 -15.62 -6.14
C ARG A 4 -22.88 -14.35 -5.38
N ALA A 5 -23.66 -13.50 -6.03
CA ALA A 5 -24.41 -12.46 -5.38
C ALA A 5 -25.89 -12.67 -5.67
N THR A 6 -26.73 -12.45 -4.70
CA THR A 6 -28.19 -12.62 -4.83
C THR A 6 -28.89 -11.48 -4.14
N ASN A 7 -30.16 -11.23 -4.57
CA ASN A 7 -31.10 -10.36 -3.87
C ASN A 7 -30.78 -8.88 -3.84
N ALA A 8 -30.35 -8.33 -5.00
CA ALA A 8 -30.54 -6.92 -5.19
C ALA A 8 -31.95 -6.68 -5.69
N THR A 9 -32.77 -6.00 -4.93
CA THR A 9 -34.13 -5.64 -5.31
C THR A 9 -34.12 -4.20 -5.83
N ILE A 10 -34.64 -4.00 -7.03
CA ILE A 10 -34.87 -2.68 -7.59
C ILE A 10 -36.31 -2.31 -7.31
N GLU A 11 -36.56 -1.29 -6.54
CA GLU A 11 -37.88 -0.69 -6.41
C GLU A 11 -38.04 0.36 -7.50
N SER A 12 -38.69 -0.01 -8.61
CA SER A 12 -38.98 0.92 -9.65
C SER A 12 -40.17 1.80 -9.28
N LYS A 13 -39.90 3.08 -9.08
CA LYS A 13 -40.93 4.12 -9.08
C LYS A 13 -40.53 5.15 -10.13
N ASN A 14 -41.44 5.42 -11.04
CA ASN A 14 -41.36 6.54 -11.97
C ASN A 14 -40.33 6.49 -13.12
N PHE A 15 -40.05 5.33 -13.71
CA PHE A 15 -39.13 5.20 -14.86
C PHE A 15 -37.78 5.88 -14.73
N ALA A 16 -37.27 5.98 -13.49
CA ALA A 16 -35.95 6.54 -13.23
C ALA A 16 -34.86 5.46 -13.35
N TRP A 17 -33.74 5.79 -13.99
CA TRP A 17 -32.57 4.96 -13.96
C TRP A 17 -32.05 4.86 -12.54
N GLN A 18 -31.71 3.64 -12.14
CA GLN A 18 -31.12 3.36 -10.84
C GLN A 18 -29.80 2.63 -11.04
N GLU A 19 -28.76 3.13 -10.39
CA GLU A 19 -27.49 2.41 -10.30
C GLU A 19 -27.58 1.32 -9.24
N LEU A 20 -27.22 0.12 -9.60
CA LEU A 20 -27.25 -1.03 -8.73
C LEU A 20 -25.84 -1.59 -8.53
N ASN A 21 -25.27 -1.39 -7.38
CA ASN A 21 -24.00 -1.96 -6.99
C ASN A 21 -24.24 -3.25 -6.19
N ILE A 22 -23.88 -4.39 -6.77
CA ILE A 22 -24.05 -5.71 -6.16
C ILE A 22 -22.67 -6.24 -5.74
N PRO A 23 -22.31 -6.11 -4.48
CA PRO A 23 -21.05 -6.67 -4.00
C PRO A 23 -21.11 -8.20 -4.03
N PHE A 24 -20.03 -8.82 -4.49
CA PHE A 24 -19.87 -10.25 -4.42
C PHE A 24 -18.42 -10.60 -4.09
N LYS A 25 -18.23 -11.81 -3.60
CA LYS A 25 -16.94 -12.33 -3.18
C LYS A 25 -16.69 -13.67 -3.84
N TYR A 26 -15.46 -13.87 -4.28
CA TYR A 26 -15.04 -15.18 -4.77
C TYR A 26 -14.93 -16.18 -3.63
N GLU A 27 -15.53 -17.34 -3.80
CA GLU A 27 -15.51 -18.43 -2.82
C GLU A 27 -14.21 -19.24 -2.87
N ASN A 28 -13.48 -19.14 -3.97
CA ASN A 28 -12.21 -19.82 -4.16
C ASN A 28 -11.28 -19.02 -5.09
N LYS A 29 -10.02 -19.46 -5.20
CA LYS A 29 -8.97 -18.79 -6.00
C LYS A 29 -8.96 -19.20 -7.47
N ASN A 30 -9.97 -19.89 -7.97
CA ASN A 30 -10.01 -20.29 -9.37
C ASN A 30 -10.37 -19.10 -10.26
N THR A 31 -9.69 -18.97 -11.37
CA THR A 31 -10.01 -17.92 -12.34
C THR A 31 -11.40 -18.15 -12.96
N PRO A 32 -12.29 -17.16 -12.92
CA PRO A 32 -13.60 -17.27 -13.52
C PRO A 32 -13.46 -17.39 -15.05
N LYS A 33 -14.19 -18.31 -15.66
CA LYS A 33 -14.25 -18.47 -17.11
C LYS A 33 -15.41 -17.73 -17.75
N GLY A 34 -16.33 -17.22 -16.96
CA GLY A 34 -17.49 -16.51 -17.44
C GLY A 34 -18.35 -16.02 -16.28
N MET A 35 -19.22 -15.07 -16.58
CA MET A 35 -20.20 -14.51 -15.67
C MET A 35 -21.60 -14.72 -16.26
N LEU A 36 -22.53 -15.17 -15.41
CA LEU A 36 -23.94 -15.21 -15.73
C LEU A 36 -24.67 -14.15 -14.89
N VAL A 37 -25.28 -13.20 -15.56
CA VAL A 37 -26.18 -12.21 -14.94
C VAL A 37 -27.59 -12.62 -15.23
N THR A 38 -28.40 -12.85 -14.20
CA THR A 38 -29.82 -13.15 -14.32
C THR A 38 -30.62 -11.99 -13.74
N ILE A 39 -31.46 -11.41 -14.54
CA ILE A 39 -32.39 -10.35 -14.17
C ILE A 39 -33.79 -10.92 -14.28
N SER A 40 -34.59 -10.78 -13.23
CA SER A 40 -35.91 -11.36 -13.17
C SER A 40 -36.90 -10.38 -12.56
N THR A 41 -38.06 -10.31 -13.10
CA THR A 41 -39.21 -9.53 -12.56
C THR A 41 -39.90 -10.24 -11.40
N ASN A 42 -39.50 -11.48 -11.09
CA ASN A 42 -40.06 -12.28 -10.02
C ASN A 42 -39.15 -12.36 -8.81
N ALA A 43 -39.72 -12.51 -7.62
CA ALA A 43 -38.99 -12.72 -6.38
C ALA A 43 -38.13 -13.99 -6.40
N GLU A 44 -38.50 -14.98 -7.22
CA GLU A 44 -37.69 -16.20 -7.42
C GLU A 44 -37.06 -16.18 -8.81
N ALA A 45 -35.73 -16.03 -8.84
CA ALA A 45 -34.98 -16.04 -10.08
C ALA A 45 -35.20 -17.36 -10.86
N GLY A 46 -35.51 -17.22 -12.14
CA GLY A 46 -35.70 -18.37 -13.05
C GLY A 46 -37.11 -18.91 -13.13
N LYS A 47 -38.07 -18.36 -12.39
CA LYS A 47 -39.47 -18.71 -12.54
C LYS A 47 -40.19 -17.68 -13.43
N ALA A 48 -40.93 -18.15 -14.42
CA ALA A 48 -41.77 -17.29 -15.24
C ALA A 48 -42.94 -16.76 -14.41
N SER A 49 -43.38 -15.54 -14.69
CA SER A 49 -44.61 -15.01 -14.11
C SER A 49 -45.81 -15.86 -14.55
N SER A 50 -46.68 -16.19 -13.63
CA SER A 50 -47.95 -16.85 -13.92
C SER A 50 -48.95 -15.92 -14.57
N ASP A 51 -48.78 -14.60 -14.45
CA ASP A 51 -49.65 -13.60 -15.04
C ASP A 51 -49.09 -13.15 -16.42
N LYS A 52 -49.70 -13.73 -17.46
CA LYS A 52 -49.34 -13.39 -18.87
C LYS A 52 -49.90 -12.06 -19.35
N LYS A 53 -50.68 -11.33 -18.55
CA LYS A 53 -51.32 -10.09 -18.94
C LYS A 53 -50.52 -8.83 -18.62
N ASN A 54 -49.65 -8.92 -17.61
CA ASN A 54 -48.77 -7.83 -17.17
C ASN A 54 -47.32 -8.27 -17.35
N LEU A 55 -46.76 -7.94 -18.55
CA LEU A 55 -45.33 -8.14 -18.79
C LEU A 55 -44.60 -6.90 -18.30
N ASP A 56 -43.89 -7.04 -17.20
CA ASP A 56 -42.98 -6.00 -16.77
C ASP A 56 -41.78 -5.95 -17.72
N VAL A 57 -41.36 -4.77 -18.12
CA VAL A 57 -40.19 -4.55 -18.96
C VAL A 57 -39.10 -3.95 -18.10
N ILE A 58 -37.94 -4.56 -18.14
CA ILE A 58 -36.73 -4.05 -17.49
C ILE A 58 -35.75 -3.61 -18.55
N TYR A 59 -35.31 -2.37 -18.47
CA TYR A 59 -34.23 -1.85 -19.28
C TYR A 59 -32.96 -1.95 -18.48
N VAL A 60 -31.91 -2.47 -19.09
CA VAL A 60 -30.59 -2.62 -18.47
C VAL A 60 -29.55 -1.98 -19.35
N ASP A 61 -28.69 -1.19 -18.77
CA ASP A 61 -27.59 -0.53 -19.44
C ASP A 61 -26.34 -0.59 -18.57
N ASP A 62 -25.18 -0.40 -19.16
CA ASP A 62 -23.89 -0.27 -18.51
C ASP A 62 -23.55 -1.37 -17.46
N ILE A 63 -23.68 -2.65 -17.84
CA ILE A 63 -23.24 -3.74 -16.98
C ILE A 63 -21.70 -3.76 -16.95
N ALA A 64 -21.13 -3.47 -15.79
CA ALA A 64 -19.71 -3.48 -15.58
C ALA A 64 -19.32 -4.36 -14.39
N MET A 65 -18.14 -4.98 -14.48
CA MET A 65 -17.52 -5.64 -13.36
C MET A 65 -16.43 -4.71 -12.79
N ILE A 66 -16.61 -4.29 -11.55
CA ILE A 66 -15.70 -3.37 -10.88
C ILE A 66 -14.82 -4.16 -9.93
N TYR A 67 -13.49 -4.04 -10.11
CA TYR A 67 -12.50 -4.66 -9.22
C TYR A 67 -12.20 -3.73 -8.06
N ASN A 68 -12.57 -4.15 -6.87
CA ASN A 68 -12.32 -3.38 -5.65
C ASN A 68 -10.93 -3.72 -5.11
N SER A 69 -9.95 -2.94 -5.53
CA SER A 69 -8.56 -2.98 -5.06
C SER A 69 -8.08 -1.60 -4.58
N GLY A 70 -9.02 -0.71 -4.28
CA GLY A 70 -8.75 0.62 -3.79
C GLY A 70 -8.46 0.67 -2.29
N LEU A 71 -7.91 1.79 -1.87
CA LEU A 71 -7.63 2.08 -0.47
C LEU A 71 -8.84 2.79 0.15
N LYS A 72 -9.49 2.15 1.11
CA LYS A 72 -10.57 2.75 1.90
C LYS A 72 -10.03 3.67 2.98
N SER A 73 -9.03 3.20 3.72
CA SER A 73 -8.39 3.97 4.77
C SER A 73 -6.98 3.45 5.06
N ALA A 74 -6.11 4.34 5.47
CA ALA A 74 -4.82 4.02 6.03
C ALA A 74 -4.54 4.90 7.24
N GLN A 75 -4.00 4.32 8.29
CA GLN A 75 -3.66 5.03 9.52
C GLN A 75 -2.26 4.61 10.00
N TYR A 76 -1.52 5.56 10.53
CA TYR A 76 -0.37 5.31 11.36
C TYR A 76 -0.77 5.51 12.82
N LYS A 77 -0.74 4.44 13.62
CA LYS A 77 -1.33 4.40 14.96
C LYS A 77 -2.79 4.88 14.87
N ASN A 78 -3.15 6.04 15.36
CA ASN A 78 -4.52 6.58 15.29
C ASN A 78 -4.62 7.80 14.36
N THR A 79 -3.59 8.10 13.58
CA THR A 79 -3.55 9.24 12.67
C THR A 79 -3.88 8.80 11.25
N ASN A 80 -4.92 9.39 10.66
CA ASN A 80 -5.28 9.12 9.26
C ASN A 80 -4.21 9.63 8.31
N LEU A 81 -3.89 8.83 7.29
CA LEU A 81 -3.00 9.20 6.20
C LEU A 81 -3.83 9.68 5.02
N SER A 82 -3.45 10.82 4.45
CA SER A 82 -4.07 11.38 3.25
C SER A 82 -3.22 11.05 2.03
N PHE A 83 -3.84 10.50 1.00
CA PHE A 83 -3.17 10.12 -0.23
C PHE A 83 -3.54 11.07 -1.37
N ALA A 84 -2.53 11.47 -2.14
CA ALA A 84 -2.68 12.12 -3.44
C ALA A 84 -1.87 11.30 -4.44
N ASP A 85 -2.47 10.92 -5.56
CA ASP A 85 -1.83 10.08 -6.59
C ASP A 85 -1.17 8.81 -6.01
N ASN A 86 -1.87 8.13 -5.11
CA ASN A 86 -1.42 6.93 -4.40
C ASN A 86 -0.19 7.14 -3.49
N LYS A 87 0.15 8.38 -3.14
CA LYS A 87 1.28 8.72 -2.29
C LYS A 87 0.82 9.51 -1.07
N ALA A 88 1.41 9.20 0.07
CA ALA A 88 1.26 9.91 1.31
C ALA A 88 2.63 10.18 1.95
N ALA A 89 2.69 11.12 2.87
CA ALA A 89 3.88 11.38 3.66
C ALA A 89 3.50 11.57 5.13
N ILE A 90 4.35 11.11 6.03
CA ILE A 90 4.18 11.29 7.48
C ILE A 90 5.53 11.54 8.15
N GLU A 91 5.52 12.39 9.15
CA GLU A 91 6.63 12.60 10.06
C GLU A 91 6.33 11.93 11.40
N ILE A 92 7.28 11.18 11.91
CA ILE A 92 7.15 10.42 13.16
C ILE A 92 8.33 10.69 14.09
N GLU A 93 8.19 10.31 15.33
CA GLU A 93 9.30 10.25 16.29
C GLU A 93 9.71 8.79 16.49
N GLY A 94 10.99 8.51 16.22
CA GLY A 94 11.55 7.17 16.29
C GLY A 94 11.31 6.32 15.04
N LYS A 95 11.79 5.09 15.10
CA LYS A 95 11.77 4.17 13.96
C LYS A 95 10.36 3.66 13.67
N ALA A 96 9.97 3.72 12.41
CA ALA A 96 8.70 3.13 11.95
C ALA A 96 8.68 1.60 12.14
N ASN A 97 7.51 1.08 12.47
CA ASN A 97 7.23 -0.35 12.48
C ASN A 97 6.02 -0.61 11.57
N GLU A 98 6.09 -1.67 10.77
CA GLU A 98 4.99 -2.06 9.88
C GLU A 98 3.67 -2.34 10.63
N ALA A 99 3.77 -2.86 11.86
CA ALA A 99 2.61 -3.13 12.71
C ALA A 99 1.84 -1.86 13.15
N ASP A 100 2.50 -0.69 13.13
CA ASP A 100 1.86 0.58 13.50
C ASP A 100 0.92 1.11 12.41
N PHE A 101 0.92 0.49 11.22
CA PHE A 101 0.08 0.88 10.11
C PHE A 101 -1.15 -0.02 9.97
N SER A 102 -2.32 0.59 10.08
CA SER A 102 -3.61 -0.05 9.85
C SER A 102 -4.15 0.34 8.48
N ILE A 103 -4.41 -0.66 7.63
CA ILE A 103 -4.84 -0.46 6.25
C ILE A 103 -6.15 -1.19 6.03
N ALA A 104 -7.11 -0.52 5.39
CA ALA A 104 -8.36 -1.12 4.96
C ALA A 104 -8.57 -0.88 3.45
N SER A 105 -9.04 -1.89 2.75
CA SER A 105 -9.44 -1.82 1.35
C SER A 105 -10.92 -1.48 1.22
N ASP A 106 -11.32 -0.96 0.06
CA ASP A 106 -12.72 -0.76 -0.32
C ASP A 106 -13.41 -2.06 -0.76
N GLY A 107 -12.63 -3.09 -1.06
CA GLY A 107 -13.11 -4.40 -1.53
C GLY A 107 -13.19 -5.45 -0.44
N GLU A 108 -14.35 -6.10 -0.34
CA GLU A 108 -14.50 -7.25 0.55
C GLU A 108 -13.60 -8.41 0.09
N GLY A 109 -12.79 -8.91 1.02
CA GLY A 109 -11.88 -10.01 0.75
C GLY A 109 -10.66 -9.67 -0.10
N ALA A 110 -10.37 -8.40 -0.34
CA ALA A 110 -9.12 -7.99 -0.97
C ALA A 110 -7.92 -8.37 -0.11
N TYR A 111 -6.82 -8.70 -0.77
CA TYR A 111 -5.56 -9.04 -0.12
C TYR A 111 -4.73 -7.77 0.07
N ILE A 112 -4.26 -7.54 1.29
CA ILE A 112 -3.43 -6.38 1.63
C ILE A 112 -2.04 -6.88 1.99
N SER A 113 -1.03 -6.40 1.30
CA SER A 113 0.39 -6.60 1.61
C SER A 113 1.03 -5.28 2.00
N LYS A 114 1.86 -5.31 3.03
CA LYS A 114 2.65 -4.17 3.51
C LYS A 114 4.12 -4.56 3.48
N VAL A 115 4.99 -3.67 3.03
CA VAL A 115 6.44 -3.85 3.05
C VAL A 115 7.09 -2.52 3.43
N LEU A 116 7.71 -2.48 4.61
CA LEU A 116 8.46 -1.31 5.07
C LEU A 116 9.92 -1.45 4.67
N LYS A 117 10.45 -0.45 3.94
CA LYS A 117 11.86 -0.41 3.53
C LYS A 117 12.52 0.85 4.08
N THR A 118 13.71 0.69 4.63
CA THR A 118 14.59 1.82 4.96
C THR A 118 15.24 2.33 3.68
N ASN A 119 15.23 3.63 3.47
CA ASN A 119 15.85 4.23 2.30
C ASN A 119 17.37 4.22 2.48
N GLU A 120 18.09 3.60 1.56
CA GLU A 120 19.55 3.58 1.61
C GLU A 120 20.13 4.98 1.42
N GLY A 121 21.09 5.35 2.29
CA GLY A 121 21.75 6.66 2.23
C GLY A 121 20.95 7.82 2.78
N GLU A 122 19.70 7.63 3.22
CA GLU A 122 18.85 8.66 3.79
C GLU A 122 18.54 8.36 5.26
N THR A 123 19.23 9.06 6.18
CA THR A 123 19.02 8.86 7.62
C THR A 123 17.59 9.22 8.03
N GLY A 124 16.97 8.34 8.80
CA GLY A 124 15.63 8.56 9.33
C GLY A 124 14.52 8.49 8.28
N LYS A 125 14.83 8.09 7.05
CA LYS A 125 13.81 7.93 6.02
C LYS A 125 13.53 6.47 5.72
N SER A 126 12.26 6.18 5.56
CA SER A 126 11.76 4.88 5.14
C SER A 126 10.52 5.05 4.28
N THR A 127 10.18 4.00 3.55
CA THR A 127 8.98 3.98 2.71
C THR A 127 8.18 2.72 2.99
N LEU A 128 6.90 2.90 3.29
CA LEU A 128 5.96 1.79 3.36
C LEU A 128 5.28 1.63 2.00
N TYR A 129 5.45 0.48 1.41
CA TYR A 129 4.73 0.04 0.21
C TYR A 129 3.51 -0.76 0.62
N ILE A 130 2.35 -0.36 0.13
CA ILE A 130 1.08 -1.03 0.38
C ILE A 130 0.57 -1.53 -0.97
N THR A 131 0.32 -2.82 -1.08
CA THR A 131 -0.29 -3.42 -2.26
C THR A 131 -1.65 -3.98 -1.89
N ILE A 132 -2.69 -3.53 -2.58
CA ILE A 132 -4.05 -4.04 -2.42
C ILE A 132 -4.41 -4.78 -3.70
N THR A 133 -4.67 -6.07 -3.56
CA THR A 133 -5.04 -6.94 -4.69
C THR A 133 -6.50 -7.36 -4.52
N SER A 134 -7.27 -7.23 -5.59
CA SER A 134 -8.66 -7.68 -5.62
C SER A 134 -8.78 -9.16 -5.24
N ASN A 135 -9.91 -9.55 -4.68
CA ASN A 135 -10.16 -10.91 -4.20
C ASN A 135 -9.96 -11.99 -5.29
N ASP A 136 -10.23 -11.66 -6.55
CA ASP A 136 -10.03 -12.55 -7.71
C ASP A 136 -8.60 -12.51 -8.28
N LEU A 137 -7.70 -11.75 -7.67
CA LEU A 137 -6.31 -11.57 -8.07
C LEU A 137 -6.09 -10.93 -9.45
N GLN A 138 -7.12 -10.32 -10.04
CA GLN A 138 -7.04 -9.76 -11.38
C GLN A 138 -6.46 -8.34 -11.41
N LYS A 139 -6.60 -7.60 -10.34
CA LYS A 139 -6.13 -6.23 -10.26
C LYS A 139 -5.43 -5.93 -8.94
N SER A 140 -4.30 -5.24 -9.03
CA SER A 140 -3.57 -4.73 -7.87
C SER A 140 -3.33 -3.24 -8.02
N ASN A 141 -3.46 -2.52 -6.91
CA ASN A 141 -3.05 -1.13 -6.79
C ASN A 141 -1.96 -1.01 -5.73
N CYS A 142 -0.98 -0.16 -6.00
CA CYS A 142 0.12 0.12 -5.10
C CYS A 142 0.02 1.54 -4.56
N PHE A 143 0.31 1.68 -3.25
CA PHE A 143 0.34 2.94 -2.54
C PHE A 143 1.67 3.06 -1.80
N GLU A 144 2.16 4.28 -1.66
CA GLU A 144 3.44 4.57 -1.01
C GLU A 144 3.24 5.56 0.12
N VAL A 145 3.87 5.31 1.27
CA VAL A 145 3.93 6.25 2.38
C VAL A 145 5.38 6.58 2.65
N ALA A 146 5.79 7.81 2.34
CA ALA A 146 7.09 8.33 2.71
C ALA A 146 7.10 8.66 4.21
N ILE A 147 8.06 8.15 4.95
CA ILE A 147 8.16 8.27 6.40
C ILE A 147 9.46 8.97 6.75
N THR A 148 9.37 10.02 7.57
CA THR A 148 10.53 10.74 8.09
C THR A 148 10.54 10.64 9.62
N ASP A 149 11.60 10.06 10.18
CA ASP A 149 11.86 10.06 11.62
C ASP A 149 12.57 11.36 12.01
N LYS A 150 11.87 12.22 12.73
CA LYS A 150 12.41 13.51 13.21
C LYS A 150 13.50 13.37 14.28
N THR A 151 13.58 12.21 14.93
CA THR A 151 14.56 11.95 15.98
C THR A 151 15.84 11.31 15.45
N ALA A 152 15.85 10.92 14.17
CA ALA A 152 17.01 10.33 13.55
C ALA A 152 18.14 11.34 13.43
N THR A 153 19.10 11.25 14.32
CA THR A 153 20.34 12.05 14.24
C THR A 153 21.29 11.37 13.27
N GLY A 154 21.50 12.03 12.14
CA GLY A 154 22.37 11.50 11.09
C GLY A 154 23.84 11.49 11.46
N ILE A 155 24.28 10.44 12.12
CA ILE A 155 25.66 10.01 11.95
C ILE A 155 25.60 8.97 10.84
N PHE A 156 25.77 9.41 9.60
CA PHE A 156 26.00 8.47 8.51
C PHE A 156 27.23 7.65 8.88
N ASN A 157 27.16 6.32 8.76
CA ASN A 157 28.33 5.54 8.56
C ASN A 157 29.05 6.14 7.35
N ILE A 158 30.09 6.92 7.61
CA ILE A 158 31.03 7.31 6.58
C ILE A 158 31.55 5.98 6.07
N LYS A 159 31.02 5.52 4.93
CA LYS A 159 31.70 4.46 4.18
C LYS A 159 33.08 5.06 3.92
N SER A 160 34.07 4.59 4.67
CA SER A 160 35.44 4.88 4.32
C SER A 160 35.58 4.30 2.91
N ASP A 161 35.69 5.19 1.92
CA ASP A 161 36.07 4.77 0.58
C ASP A 161 37.35 3.98 0.76
N SER A 162 37.25 2.66 0.57
CA SER A 162 38.39 1.73 0.68
C SER A 162 39.47 2.02 -0.38
N ASN A 163 39.29 3.06 -1.20
CA ASN A 163 40.24 3.55 -2.19
C ASN A 163 40.89 4.92 -1.87
N ALA A 164 40.56 5.53 -0.74
CA ALA A 164 41.31 6.71 -0.31
C ALA A 164 42.66 6.27 0.27
N THR A 165 43.65 6.08 -0.57
CA THR A 165 45.09 6.02 -0.22
C THR A 165 45.59 7.37 0.29
N SER A 166 44.76 8.11 1.04
CA SER A 166 45.25 9.32 1.68
C SER A 166 45.94 8.93 2.98
N SER A 167 47.24 9.04 2.99
CA SER A 167 48.10 8.93 4.14
C SER A 167 47.92 10.08 5.16
N THR A 168 46.75 10.68 5.18
CA THR A 168 46.45 11.84 6.02
C THR A 168 46.37 11.40 7.49
N LEU A 169 47.17 12.07 8.31
CA LEU A 169 47.25 11.81 9.76
C LEU A 169 46.45 12.90 10.49
N TYR A 170 45.74 12.49 11.51
CA TYR A 170 45.03 13.40 12.40
C TYR A 170 45.44 13.20 13.85
N ASN A 171 45.45 14.25 14.65
CA ASN A 171 45.60 14.17 16.09
C ASN A 171 44.23 13.82 16.76
N LEU A 172 44.20 13.66 18.07
CA LEU A 172 42.96 13.36 18.81
C LEU A 172 41.93 14.49 18.75
N ALA A 173 42.33 15.72 18.44
CA ALA A 173 41.44 16.85 18.25
C ALA A 173 40.85 16.93 16.82
N GLY A 174 41.16 15.97 15.95
CA GLY A 174 40.70 15.92 14.57
C GLY A 174 41.44 16.85 13.62
N GLN A 175 42.56 17.48 14.05
CA GLN A 175 43.39 18.34 13.20
C GLN A 175 44.35 17.50 12.38
N GLN A 176 44.54 17.85 11.10
CA GLN A 176 45.50 17.20 10.25
C GLN A 176 46.94 17.52 10.73
N VAL A 177 47.76 16.49 10.81
CA VAL A 177 49.15 16.62 11.30
C VAL A 177 50.13 15.98 10.33
N SER A 178 51.40 16.41 10.40
CA SER A 178 52.48 15.83 9.62
C SER A 178 53.03 14.55 10.24
N ASN A 179 53.83 13.82 9.48
CA ASN A 179 54.52 12.62 9.98
C ASN A 179 55.52 12.90 11.13
N SER A 180 55.91 14.16 11.32
CA SER A 180 56.82 14.58 12.40
C SER A 180 56.06 14.89 13.71
N TYR A 181 54.72 14.87 13.71
CA TYR A 181 53.94 15.13 14.92
C TYR A 181 54.18 14.04 15.95
N LYS A 182 54.57 14.44 17.16
CA LYS A 182 54.79 13.55 18.31
C LYS A 182 53.50 13.39 19.12
N GLY A 183 53.09 12.16 19.38
CA GLY A 183 51.90 11.87 20.18
C GLY A 183 50.98 10.86 19.51
N ILE A 184 49.69 10.88 19.92
CA ILE A 184 48.70 9.96 19.38
C ILE A 184 48.18 10.49 18.05
N ILE A 185 48.29 9.68 17.00
CA ILE A 185 47.80 9.96 15.66
C ILE A 185 46.74 8.95 15.26
N ILE A 186 45.82 9.40 14.43
CA ILE A 186 44.79 8.56 13.78
C ILE A 186 45.13 8.48 12.30
N LYS A 187 45.32 7.27 11.80
CA LYS A 187 45.57 6.95 10.41
C LYS A 187 44.63 5.83 9.97
N ASN A 188 43.89 6.02 8.93
CA ASN A 188 42.93 5.02 8.41
C ASN A 188 42.00 4.45 9.52
N GLY A 189 41.47 5.34 10.39
CA GLY A 189 40.60 4.95 11.50
C GLY A 189 41.26 4.22 12.68
N LYS A 190 42.59 4.02 12.64
CA LYS A 190 43.36 3.34 13.72
C LYS A 190 44.23 4.33 14.46
N LYS A 191 44.38 4.14 15.77
CA LYS A 191 45.26 4.94 16.67
C LYS A 191 46.65 4.38 16.67
N TYR A 192 47.63 5.26 16.59
CA TYR A 192 49.06 4.95 16.67
C TYR A 192 49.76 5.95 17.63
N ILE A 193 50.81 5.53 18.28
CA ILE A 193 51.72 6.44 19.04
C ILE A 193 52.89 6.73 18.14
N ASN A 194 53.03 8.00 17.74
CA ASN A 194 54.19 8.49 16.98
C ASN A 194 55.20 9.09 17.98
N LYS A 195 56.34 8.43 18.14
CA LYS A 195 57.39 8.79 19.09
C LYS A 195 58.38 9.80 18.51
#